data_8e1548858c8faebc27462622fed2e1af
#
_entry.id   8e1548858c8faebc27462622fed2e1af
#
_cell.length_a   1.000
_cell.length_b   1.000
_cell.length_c   1.000
_cell.angle_alpha   90.00
_cell.angle_beta   90.00
_cell.angle_gamma   90.00
#
_symmetry.space_group_name_H-M   'P 1'
#
loop_
_entity.id
_entity.type
_entity.pdbx_description
1 polymer ?
#
loop_
_entity_poly.entity_id
_entity_poly.type
_entity_poly.pdbx_seq_one_letter_code
_entity_poly.pdbx_strand_id
1 'polypeptide(L)'
;LILTLLLAATCLILLLRPLRQMLHTIGSIGSGDFSVRMDETPYTETTAISHAFNDMADRLDTLFQEVYQRGLLLRDAEIHQLESQIQPHFIFNILELINVRCMVAGQPAICTTVQNLAQLLRASVVNHGKQIITLQEELDSVKYYLALQKERFEEKLQYTVDVEDDKLLGCYLPKLTIQPLVENSI
;
A
#
# COMPACT_ATOMS: atom_id res chain seq x y z
N LEU A 1 60.27 32.64 14.56
CA LEU A 1 59.76 32.39 13.19
C LEU A 1 59.09 31.01 13.06
N ILE A 2 59.78 29.91 13.45
CA ILE A 2 59.20 28.53 13.36
C ILE A 2 57.97 28.39 14.27
N LEU A 3 58.05 28.88 15.50
CA LEU A 3 56.92 28.81 16.45
C LEU A 3 55.71 29.62 16.01
N THR A 4 55.90 30.78 15.39
CA THR A 4 54.82 31.62 14.86
C THR A 4 54.15 30.96 13.63
N LEU A 5 54.95 30.32 12.78
CA LEU A 5 54.41 29.55 11.63
C LEU A 5 53.60 28.34 12.09
N LEU A 6 54.08 27.62 13.11
CA LEU A 6 53.40 26.45 13.70
C LEU A 6 52.07 26.87 14.34
N LEU A 7 52.06 27.98 15.08
CA LEU A 7 50.87 28.53 15.70
C LEU A 7 49.86 28.99 14.63
N ALA A 8 50.30 29.64 13.59
CA ALA A 8 49.44 30.06 12.48
C ALA A 8 48.84 28.85 11.74
N ALA A 9 49.64 27.81 11.49
CA ALA A 9 49.17 26.60 10.84
C ALA A 9 48.14 25.85 11.70
N THR A 10 48.37 25.72 13.01
CA THR A 10 47.39 25.09 13.93
C THR A 10 46.10 25.90 14.01
N CYS A 11 46.17 27.22 14.10
CA CYS A 11 45.01 28.10 14.10
C CYS A 11 44.20 27.97 12.80
N LEU A 12 44.87 27.94 11.65
CA LEU A 12 44.24 27.76 10.34
C LEU A 12 43.55 26.39 10.22
N ILE A 13 44.17 25.30 10.69
CA ILE A 13 43.60 23.99 10.68
C ILE A 13 42.36 23.94 11.56
N LEU A 14 42.42 24.53 12.76
CA LEU A 14 41.29 24.55 13.71
C LEU A 14 40.09 25.35 13.15
N LEU A 15 40.32 26.42 12.40
CA LEU A 15 39.26 27.20 11.76
C LEU A 15 38.69 26.55 10.50
N LEU A 16 39.53 25.87 9.70
CA LEU A 16 39.07 25.25 8.44
C LEU A 16 38.39 23.92 8.64
N ARG A 17 38.67 23.21 9.72
CA ARG A 17 38.07 21.88 9.99
C ARG A 17 36.54 21.90 10.10
N PRO A 18 35.93 22.77 10.93
CA PRO A 18 34.46 22.84 11.01
C PRO A 18 33.84 23.30 9.69
N LEU A 19 34.49 24.18 8.94
CA LEU A 19 33.97 24.63 7.64
C LEU A 19 33.93 23.48 6.61
N ARG A 20 34.93 22.61 6.59
CA ARG A 20 34.92 21.40 5.74
C ARG A 20 33.86 20.42 6.15
N GLN A 21 33.63 20.21 7.43
CA GLN A 21 32.58 19.37 7.94
C GLN A 21 31.21 19.89 7.52
N MET A 22 30.97 21.21 7.64
CA MET A 22 29.74 21.84 7.13
C MET A 22 29.49 21.56 5.65
N LEU A 23 30.51 21.78 4.81
CA LEU A 23 30.38 21.56 3.36
C LEU A 23 30.04 20.09 3.04
N HIS A 24 30.64 19.15 3.76
CA HIS A 24 30.32 17.71 3.58
C HIS A 24 28.89 17.40 3.99
N THR A 25 28.48 17.90 5.15
CA THR A 25 27.12 17.65 5.69
C THR A 25 26.04 18.31 4.83
N ILE A 26 26.28 19.52 4.30
CA ILE A 26 25.39 20.15 3.32
C ILE A 26 25.26 19.31 2.04
N GLY A 27 26.38 18.72 1.58
CA GLY A 27 26.36 17.80 0.43
C GLY A 27 25.50 16.58 0.67
N SER A 28 25.54 16.00 1.87
CA SER A 28 24.72 14.85 2.26
C SER A 28 23.23 15.20 2.31
N ILE A 29 22.87 16.35 2.87
CA ILE A 29 21.48 16.85 2.84
C ILE A 29 21.01 17.07 1.39
N GLY A 30 21.87 17.62 0.53
CA GLY A 30 21.57 17.80 -0.89
C GLY A 30 21.31 16.48 -1.65
N SER A 31 21.84 15.37 -1.16
CA SER A 31 21.56 14.00 -1.69
C SER A 31 20.35 13.30 -1.04
N GLY A 32 19.65 13.99 -0.12
CA GLY A 32 18.46 13.48 0.54
C GLY A 32 18.70 12.79 1.88
N ASP A 33 19.91 12.78 2.39
CA ASP A 33 20.22 12.26 3.73
C ASP A 33 20.10 13.37 4.78
N PHE A 34 18.90 13.47 5.38
CA PHE A 34 18.60 14.43 6.43
C PHE A 34 19.00 13.95 7.83
N SER A 35 19.52 12.72 7.97
CA SER A 35 19.93 12.15 9.26
C SER A 35 21.28 12.67 9.73
N VAL A 36 22.06 13.26 8.85
CA VAL A 36 23.42 13.75 9.14
C VAL A 36 23.36 14.97 10.06
N ARG A 37 24.18 14.94 11.11
CA ARG A 37 24.31 16.03 12.09
C ARG A 37 25.75 16.48 12.19
N MET A 38 25.94 17.74 12.55
CA MET A 38 27.24 18.30 12.88
C MET A 38 27.56 18.04 14.33
N ASP A 39 28.80 17.64 14.60
CA ASP A 39 29.31 17.47 15.95
C ASP A 39 29.43 18.84 16.65
N GLU A 40 29.24 18.82 17.96
CA GLU A 40 29.53 20.00 18.79
C GLU A 40 31.05 20.23 18.84
N THR A 41 31.42 21.49 18.69
CA THR A 41 32.80 21.89 18.74
C THR A 41 33.08 22.65 20.05
N PRO A 42 34.31 22.63 20.58
CA PRO A 42 34.63 23.30 21.85
C PRO A 42 34.61 24.82 21.78
N TYR A 43 34.31 25.40 20.62
CA TYR A 43 34.31 26.85 20.41
C TYR A 43 32.87 27.36 20.31
N THR A 44 32.54 28.41 21.09
CA THR A 44 31.18 28.94 21.24
C THR A 44 30.53 29.34 19.90
N GLU A 45 31.30 29.98 19.01
CA GLU A 45 30.80 30.45 17.72
C GLU A 45 30.49 29.31 16.76
N THR A 46 31.33 28.26 16.74
CA THR A 46 31.12 27.09 15.88
C THR A 46 30.02 26.19 16.43
N THR A 47 29.84 26.13 17.74
CA THR A 47 28.73 25.41 18.40
C THR A 47 27.39 26.04 18.02
N ALA A 48 27.27 27.35 18.02
CA ALA A 48 26.05 28.05 17.60
C ALA A 48 25.67 27.71 16.12
N ILE A 49 26.68 27.62 15.26
CA ILE A 49 26.46 27.22 13.85
C ILE A 49 26.04 25.76 13.75
N SER A 50 26.68 24.86 14.51
CA SER A 50 26.29 23.42 14.52
C SER A 50 24.86 23.25 15.01
N HIS A 51 24.43 23.94 16.07
CA HIS A 51 23.03 23.90 16.52
C HIS A 51 22.06 24.42 15.47
N ALA A 52 22.32 25.61 14.90
CA ALA A 52 21.45 26.16 13.86
C ALA A 52 21.34 25.25 12.63
N PHE A 53 22.42 24.59 12.27
CA PHE A 53 22.43 23.61 11.18
C PHE A 53 21.63 22.36 11.53
N ASN A 54 21.82 21.79 12.71
CA ASN A 54 21.11 20.61 13.18
C ASN A 54 19.61 20.89 13.29
N ASP A 55 19.22 22.06 13.81
CA ASP A 55 17.82 22.51 13.84
C ASP A 55 17.21 22.62 12.43
N MET A 56 17.98 23.10 11.46
CA MET A 56 17.56 23.16 10.07
C MET A 56 17.39 21.76 9.48
N ALA A 57 18.32 20.84 9.75
CA ALA A 57 18.25 19.46 9.30
C ALA A 57 17.03 18.74 9.90
N ASP A 58 16.72 18.93 11.18
CA ASP A 58 15.54 18.38 11.85
C ASP A 58 14.23 18.89 11.22
N ARG A 59 14.18 20.19 10.90
CA ARG A 59 13.01 20.77 10.22
C ARG A 59 12.84 20.22 8.81
N LEU A 60 13.94 20.05 8.06
CA LEU A 60 13.90 19.47 6.72
C LEU A 60 13.43 18.01 6.75
N ASP A 61 13.94 17.20 7.68
CA ASP A 61 13.52 15.83 7.86
C ASP A 61 12.01 15.74 8.20
N THR A 62 11.56 16.57 9.14
CA THR A 62 10.15 16.66 9.50
C THR A 62 9.27 17.03 8.31
N LEU A 63 9.65 18.08 7.56
CA LEU A 63 8.90 18.52 6.38
C LEU A 63 8.89 17.43 5.29
N PHE A 64 10.01 16.76 5.07
CA PHE A 64 10.08 15.66 4.10
C PHE A 64 9.13 14.51 4.48
N GLN A 65 9.14 14.10 5.76
CA GLN A 65 8.23 13.08 6.27
C GLN A 65 6.76 13.51 6.12
N GLU A 66 6.43 14.76 6.43
CA GLU A 66 5.07 15.28 6.25
C GLU A 66 4.63 15.25 4.78
N VAL A 67 5.48 15.71 3.86
CA VAL A 67 5.18 15.69 2.41
C VAL A 67 5.01 14.27 1.91
N TYR A 68 5.86 13.36 2.34
CA TYR A 68 5.78 11.95 1.98
C TYR A 68 4.47 11.31 2.47
N GLN A 69 4.12 11.51 3.75
CA GLN A 69 2.87 11.01 4.33
C GLN A 69 1.63 11.60 3.64
N ARG A 70 1.64 12.90 3.35
CA ARG A 70 0.54 13.53 2.59
C ARG A 70 0.42 12.96 1.17
N GLY A 71 1.55 12.69 0.52
CA GLY A 71 1.57 12.03 -0.79
C GLY A 71 0.94 10.64 -0.78
N LEU A 72 1.20 9.84 0.26
CA LEU A 72 0.57 8.53 0.44
C LEU A 72 -0.94 8.65 0.65
N LEU A 73 -1.38 9.57 1.54
CA LEU A 73 -2.79 9.80 1.81
C LEU A 73 -3.57 10.29 0.57
N LEU A 74 -2.96 11.15 -0.24
CA LEU A 74 -3.56 11.60 -1.51
C LEU A 74 -3.71 10.44 -2.49
N ARG A 75 -2.71 9.59 -2.62
CA ARG A 75 -2.79 8.41 -3.46
C ARG A 75 -3.90 7.45 -3.02
N ASP A 76 -4.00 7.20 -1.73
CA ASP A 76 -5.08 6.36 -1.19
C ASP A 76 -6.45 6.98 -1.45
N ALA A 77 -6.59 8.30 -1.27
CA ALA A 77 -7.83 9.01 -1.57
C ALA A 77 -8.20 8.97 -3.07
N GLU A 78 -7.22 9.11 -3.97
CA GLU A 78 -7.43 8.97 -5.42
C GLU A 78 -7.89 7.56 -5.79
N ILE A 79 -7.27 6.52 -5.23
CA ILE A 79 -7.68 5.13 -5.45
C ILE A 79 -9.12 4.94 -4.98
N HIS A 80 -9.45 5.37 -3.76
CA HIS A 80 -10.81 5.29 -3.24
C HIS A 80 -11.83 6.07 -4.09
N GLN A 81 -11.45 7.23 -4.60
CA GLN A 81 -12.31 8.01 -5.49
C GLN A 81 -12.57 7.28 -6.82
N LEU A 82 -11.54 6.72 -7.44
CA LEU A 82 -11.68 5.94 -8.68
C LEU A 82 -12.55 4.70 -8.47
N GLU A 83 -12.38 4.01 -7.37
CA GLU A 83 -13.17 2.83 -7.00
C GLU A 83 -14.63 3.18 -6.71
N SER A 84 -14.90 4.34 -6.11
CA SER A 84 -16.27 4.82 -5.83
C SER A 84 -17.04 5.23 -7.10
N GLN A 85 -16.36 5.47 -8.23
CA GLN A 85 -17.03 5.79 -9.50
C GLN A 85 -17.82 4.61 -10.06
N ILE A 86 -17.45 3.38 -9.73
CA ILE A 86 -18.31 2.23 -9.98
C ILE A 86 -19.34 2.21 -8.85
N GLN A 87 -20.55 2.66 -9.11
CA GLN A 87 -21.65 2.61 -8.13
C GLN A 87 -22.09 1.15 -7.94
N PRO A 88 -21.65 0.46 -6.88
CA PRO A 88 -21.99 -0.96 -6.71
C PRO A 88 -23.49 -1.17 -6.62
N HIS A 89 -24.20 -0.26 -5.98
CA HIS A 89 -25.66 -0.30 -5.85
C HIS A 89 -26.37 -0.26 -7.21
N PHE A 90 -25.88 0.53 -8.17
CA PHE A 90 -26.46 0.55 -9.52
C PHE A 90 -26.31 -0.82 -10.22
N ILE A 91 -25.10 -1.41 -10.12
CA ILE A 91 -24.83 -2.73 -10.71
C ILE A 91 -25.74 -3.80 -10.08
N PHE A 92 -25.88 -3.83 -8.75
CA PHE A 92 -26.76 -4.77 -8.07
C PHE A 92 -28.21 -4.59 -8.46
N ASN A 93 -28.71 -3.38 -8.58
CA ASN A 93 -30.08 -3.13 -9.03
C ASN A 93 -30.33 -3.62 -10.45
N ILE A 94 -29.36 -3.47 -11.36
CA ILE A 94 -29.49 -3.99 -12.73
C ILE A 94 -29.45 -5.52 -12.75
N LEU A 95 -28.55 -6.15 -12.00
CA LEU A 95 -28.50 -7.61 -11.89
C LEU A 95 -29.78 -8.18 -11.30
N GLU A 96 -30.36 -7.52 -10.31
CA GLU A 96 -31.65 -7.93 -9.72
C GLU A 96 -32.80 -7.80 -10.73
N LEU A 97 -32.84 -6.71 -11.49
CA LEU A 97 -33.82 -6.53 -12.57
C LEU A 97 -33.68 -7.62 -13.64
N ILE A 98 -32.45 -7.96 -14.04
CA ILE A 98 -32.20 -9.06 -15.00
C ILE A 98 -32.67 -10.39 -14.41
N ASN A 99 -32.34 -10.68 -13.15
CA ASN A 99 -32.75 -11.90 -12.46
C ASN A 99 -34.28 -12.07 -12.43
N VAL A 100 -35.03 -10.99 -12.09
CA VAL A 100 -36.50 -11.00 -12.10
C VAL A 100 -37.03 -11.28 -13.51
N ARG A 101 -36.48 -10.62 -14.55
CA ARG A 101 -36.89 -10.86 -15.94
C ARG A 101 -36.61 -12.28 -16.40
N CYS A 102 -35.48 -12.87 -16.01
CA CYS A 102 -35.14 -14.26 -16.31
C CYS A 102 -36.11 -15.25 -15.63
N MET A 103 -36.50 -14.98 -14.38
CA MET A 103 -37.52 -15.76 -13.67
C MET A 103 -38.85 -15.71 -14.41
N VAL A 104 -39.33 -14.55 -14.81
CA VAL A 104 -40.59 -14.40 -15.55
C VAL A 104 -40.51 -15.08 -16.92
N ALA A 105 -39.36 -15.08 -17.56
CA ALA A 105 -39.14 -15.77 -18.84
C ALA A 105 -38.94 -17.29 -18.71
N GLY A 106 -38.95 -17.82 -17.48
CA GLY A 106 -38.80 -19.27 -17.25
C GLY A 106 -37.39 -19.79 -17.59
N GLN A 107 -36.35 -18.96 -17.38
CA GLN A 107 -34.95 -19.30 -17.71
C GLN A 107 -34.11 -19.49 -16.44
N PRO A 108 -34.27 -20.62 -15.70
CA PRO A 108 -33.65 -20.84 -14.39
C PRO A 108 -32.10 -20.85 -14.48
N ALA A 109 -31.53 -21.36 -15.57
CA ALA A 109 -30.09 -21.39 -15.76
C ALA A 109 -29.50 -19.96 -15.77
N ILE A 110 -30.15 -19.06 -16.53
CA ILE A 110 -29.67 -17.65 -16.58
C ILE A 110 -29.84 -16.97 -15.22
N CYS A 111 -30.91 -17.29 -14.47
CA CYS A 111 -31.08 -16.78 -13.10
C CYS A 111 -29.90 -17.18 -12.21
N THR A 112 -29.48 -18.43 -12.27
CA THR A 112 -28.34 -18.94 -11.49
C THR A 112 -27.05 -18.21 -11.85
N THR A 113 -26.77 -18.03 -13.14
CA THR A 113 -25.60 -17.28 -13.62
C THR A 113 -25.59 -15.84 -13.09
N VAL A 114 -26.72 -15.14 -13.20
CA VAL A 114 -26.87 -13.75 -12.73
C VAL A 114 -26.70 -13.67 -11.21
N GLN A 115 -27.25 -14.63 -10.46
CA GLN A 115 -27.11 -14.70 -9.00
C GLN A 115 -25.66 -14.94 -8.60
N ASN A 116 -24.96 -15.90 -9.22
CA ASN A 116 -23.55 -16.16 -8.95
C ASN A 116 -22.68 -14.93 -9.24
N LEU A 117 -22.95 -14.22 -10.36
CA LEU A 117 -22.25 -12.97 -10.69
C LEU A 117 -22.52 -11.88 -9.64
N ALA A 118 -23.77 -11.73 -9.21
CA ALA A 118 -24.12 -10.75 -8.19
C ALA A 118 -23.43 -11.06 -6.85
N GLN A 119 -23.32 -12.33 -6.45
CA GLN A 119 -22.64 -12.72 -5.22
C GLN A 119 -21.12 -12.50 -5.31
N LEU A 120 -20.51 -12.84 -6.44
CA LEU A 120 -19.07 -12.60 -6.66
C LEU A 120 -18.75 -11.09 -6.58
N LEU A 121 -19.54 -10.24 -7.22
CA LEU A 121 -19.38 -8.79 -7.15
C LEU A 121 -19.65 -8.25 -5.74
N ARG A 122 -20.65 -8.79 -5.03
CA ARG A 122 -20.95 -8.41 -3.65
C ARG A 122 -19.81 -8.74 -2.71
N ALA A 123 -19.22 -9.95 -2.82
CA ALA A 123 -18.05 -10.36 -2.05
C ALA A 123 -16.86 -9.42 -2.30
N SER A 124 -16.63 -9.01 -3.55
CA SER A 124 -15.59 -8.05 -3.91
C SER A 124 -15.81 -6.69 -3.26
N VAL A 125 -17.06 -6.19 -3.23
CA VAL A 125 -17.42 -4.89 -2.64
C VAL A 125 -17.39 -4.91 -1.11
N VAL A 126 -17.97 -5.95 -0.48
CA VAL A 126 -18.01 -6.09 0.99
C VAL A 126 -16.61 -6.25 1.57
N ASN A 127 -15.74 -6.96 0.87
CA ASN A 127 -14.35 -7.15 1.26
C ASN A 127 -13.42 -6.04 0.75
N HIS A 128 -14.01 -4.97 0.21
CA HIS A 128 -13.25 -3.80 -0.22
C HIS A 128 -12.59 -3.13 1.00
N GLY A 129 -11.28 -2.81 0.89
CA GLY A 129 -10.49 -2.25 1.99
C GLY A 129 -10.06 -3.25 3.08
N LYS A 130 -10.60 -4.47 3.11
CA LYS A 130 -10.06 -5.52 3.99
C LYS A 130 -8.81 -6.14 3.36
N GLN A 131 -7.72 -6.14 4.10
CA GLN A 131 -6.50 -6.86 3.70
C GLN A 131 -6.53 -8.33 4.10
N ILE A 132 -7.28 -8.65 5.16
CA ILE A 132 -7.39 -9.97 5.76
C ILE A 132 -8.87 -10.35 5.83
N ILE A 133 -9.21 -11.57 5.40
CA ILE A 133 -10.54 -12.14 5.41
C ILE A 133 -10.50 -13.57 5.98
N THR A 134 -11.65 -14.16 6.26
CA THR A 134 -11.71 -15.57 6.68
C THR A 134 -11.57 -16.51 5.48
N LEU A 135 -11.10 -17.74 5.73
CA LEU A 135 -11.05 -18.78 4.69
C LEU A 135 -12.43 -19.03 4.08
N GLN A 136 -13.51 -18.97 4.89
CA GLN A 136 -14.88 -19.08 4.40
C GLN A 136 -15.20 -18.01 3.35
N GLU A 137 -14.90 -16.72 3.66
CA GLU A 137 -15.17 -15.60 2.73
C GLU A 137 -14.38 -15.74 1.42
N GLU A 138 -13.14 -16.21 1.48
CA GLU A 138 -12.30 -16.44 0.29
C GLU A 138 -12.84 -17.62 -0.54
N LEU A 139 -13.19 -18.75 0.11
CA LEU A 139 -13.73 -19.93 -0.56
C LEU A 139 -15.12 -19.67 -1.17
N ASP A 140 -15.95 -18.85 -0.55
CA ASP A 140 -17.24 -18.49 -1.12
C ASP A 140 -17.06 -17.70 -2.42
N SER A 141 -16.11 -16.75 -2.45
CA SER A 141 -15.75 -16.03 -3.69
C SER A 141 -15.25 -16.98 -4.78
N VAL A 142 -14.38 -17.92 -4.42
CA VAL A 142 -13.85 -18.95 -5.32
C VAL A 142 -14.98 -19.86 -5.86
N LYS A 143 -15.92 -20.27 -5.02
CA LYS A 143 -17.07 -21.09 -5.44
C LYS A 143 -17.96 -20.37 -6.45
N TYR A 144 -18.27 -19.09 -6.23
CA TYR A 144 -19.05 -18.30 -7.20
C TYR A 144 -18.29 -18.14 -8.52
N TYR A 145 -16.99 -17.88 -8.46
CA TYR A 145 -16.15 -17.80 -9.64
C TYR A 145 -16.13 -19.11 -10.43
N LEU A 146 -15.88 -20.25 -9.75
CA LEU A 146 -15.87 -21.57 -10.36
C LEU A 146 -17.22 -21.96 -10.97
N ALA A 147 -18.33 -21.60 -10.33
CA ALA A 147 -19.67 -21.84 -10.86
C ALA A 147 -19.87 -21.10 -12.20
N LEU A 148 -19.44 -19.84 -12.31
CA LEU A 148 -19.49 -19.06 -13.55
C LEU A 148 -18.58 -19.66 -14.63
N GLN A 149 -17.37 -20.08 -14.28
CA GLN A 149 -16.45 -20.70 -15.23
C GLN A 149 -16.95 -22.07 -15.71
N LYS A 150 -17.63 -22.83 -14.84
CA LYS A 150 -18.24 -24.11 -15.23
C LYS A 150 -19.32 -23.92 -16.29
N GLU A 151 -20.14 -22.88 -16.21
CA GLU A 151 -21.12 -22.56 -17.26
C GLU A 151 -20.45 -22.19 -18.58
N ARG A 152 -19.29 -21.52 -18.53
CA ARG A 152 -18.51 -21.14 -19.71
C ARG A 152 -17.81 -22.32 -20.39
N PHE A 153 -17.21 -23.21 -19.59
CA PHE A 153 -16.41 -24.33 -20.07
C PHE A 153 -17.14 -25.66 -20.10
N GLU A 154 -18.39 -25.69 -19.57
CA GLU A 154 -19.28 -26.85 -19.54
C GLU A 154 -18.59 -28.10 -18.94
N GLU A 155 -18.60 -29.20 -19.67
CA GLU A 155 -18.02 -30.50 -19.25
C GLU A 155 -16.47 -30.48 -19.18
N LYS A 156 -15.81 -29.50 -19.78
CA LYS A 156 -14.34 -29.39 -19.77
C LYS A 156 -13.78 -28.99 -18.41
N LEU A 157 -14.55 -28.28 -17.60
CA LEU A 157 -14.15 -27.88 -16.25
C LEU A 157 -14.82 -28.78 -15.22
N GLN A 158 -14.00 -29.54 -14.51
CA GLN A 158 -14.44 -30.31 -13.33
C GLN A 158 -13.66 -29.81 -12.13
N TYR A 159 -14.32 -29.52 -11.05
CA TYR A 159 -13.69 -29.08 -9.82
C TYR A 159 -14.39 -29.63 -8.58
N THR A 160 -13.64 -29.74 -7.50
CA THR A 160 -14.14 -30.08 -6.17
C THR A 160 -13.52 -29.11 -5.18
N VAL A 161 -14.32 -28.62 -4.27
CA VAL A 161 -13.86 -27.78 -3.15
C VAL A 161 -14.16 -28.55 -1.88
N ASP A 162 -13.11 -29.04 -1.24
CA ASP A 162 -13.18 -29.82 -0.01
C ASP A 162 -12.38 -29.15 1.10
N VAL A 163 -12.87 -29.22 2.33
CA VAL A 163 -12.24 -28.66 3.53
C VAL A 163 -12.21 -29.75 4.59
N GLU A 164 -11.03 -30.20 4.97
CA GLU A 164 -10.86 -31.33 5.89
C GLU A 164 -11.45 -31.08 7.29
N ASP A 165 -11.38 -29.85 7.81
CA ASP A 165 -11.93 -29.47 9.12
C ASP A 165 -12.64 -28.12 9.02
N ASP A 166 -13.93 -28.09 9.33
CA ASP A 166 -14.75 -26.88 9.33
C ASP A 166 -14.18 -25.75 10.23
N LYS A 167 -13.38 -26.11 11.23
CA LYS A 167 -12.69 -25.09 12.07
C LYS A 167 -11.74 -24.21 11.27
N LEU A 168 -11.19 -24.73 10.17
CA LEU A 168 -10.30 -23.96 9.29
C LEU A 168 -11.04 -22.81 8.61
N LEU A 169 -12.36 -22.91 8.40
CA LEU A 169 -13.16 -21.87 7.76
C LEU A 169 -13.11 -20.53 8.50
N GLY A 170 -12.90 -20.57 9.82
CA GLY A 170 -12.72 -19.38 10.66
C GLY A 170 -11.29 -18.81 10.67
N CYS A 171 -10.32 -19.47 10.05
CA CYS A 171 -8.95 -18.97 9.99
C CYS A 171 -8.85 -17.75 9.08
N TYR A 172 -7.97 -16.82 9.45
CA TYR A 172 -7.73 -15.59 8.69
C TYR A 172 -6.56 -15.76 7.72
N LEU A 173 -6.73 -15.21 6.50
CA LEU A 173 -5.69 -15.18 5.47
C LEU A 173 -5.76 -13.83 4.70
N PRO A 174 -4.67 -13.46 4.01
CA PRO A 174 -4.71 -12.31 3.11
C PRO A 174 -5.75 -12.52 2.00
N LYS A 175 -6.52 -11.48 1.69
CA LYS A 175 -7.47 -11.49 0.57
C LYS A 175 -6.75 -11.82 -0.74
N LEU A 176 -7.41 -12.51 -1.65
CA LEU A 176 -6.88 -12.92 -2.96
C LEU A 176 -5.67 -13.87 -2.83
N THR A 177 -5.67 -14.76 -1.82
CA THR A 177 -4.65 -15.80 -1.68
C THR A 177 -4.97 -17.03 -2.55
N ILE A 178 -6.22 -17.49 -2.54
CA ILE A 178 -6.66 -18.71 -3.23
C ILE A 178 -7.18 -18.38 -4.62
N GLN A 179 -7.97 -17.33 -4.75
CA GLN A 179 -8.64 -16.99 -6.01
C GLN A 179 -7.68 -16.88 -7.20
N PRO A 180 -6.52 -16.17 -7.14
CA PRO A 180 -5.59 -16.08 -8.27
C PRO A 180 -4.96 -17.44 -8.64
N LEU A 181 -4.78 -18.34 -7.68
CA LEU A 181 -4.26 -19.68 -7.95
C LEU A 181 -5.26 -20.49 -8.76
N VAL A 182 -6.55 -20.38 -8.42
CA VAL A 182 -7.65 -21.02 -9.13
C VAL A 182 -7.81 -20.41 -10.53
N GLU A 183 -7.77 -19.09 -10.66
CA GLU A 183 -7.85 -18.39 -11.94
C GLU A 183 -6.74 -18.81 -12.90
N ASN A 184 -5.52 -18.98 -12.41
CA ASN A 184 -4.38 -19.43 -13.21
C ASN A 184 -4.42 -20.92 -13.57
N SER A 185 -5.30 -21.70 -12.94
CA SER A 185 -5.42 -23.16 -13.16
C SER A 185 -6.49 -23.52 -14.19
N ILE A 186 -7.30 -22.54 -14.62
CA ILE A 186 -8.37 -22.66 -15.60
C ILE A 186 -7.95 -22.09 -16.94
#